data_42a78e76e0eeff1a9694f622e2b07882
#
_entry.id   42a78e76e0eeff1a9694f622e2b07882
#
_cell.length_a   1.000
_cell.length_b   1.000
_cell.length_c   1.000
_cell.angle_alpha   90.00
_cell.angle_beta   90.00
_cell.angle_gamma   90.00
#
_symmetry.space_group_name_H-M   'P 1'
#
loop_
_entity.id
_entity.type
_entity.pdbx_description
1 polymer ?
#
loop_
_entity_poly.entity_id
_entity_poly.type
_entity_poly.pdbx_seq_one_letter_code
_entity_poly.pdbx_strand_id
1 'polypeptide(L)'
;MNAQDNLAYDISVCTHSDAIAVEEATIWGSQPVGLRPLRRLADGSLRSGIVTLPEGWSSGAPLSAATHQQFAVLSGRLQFGEATLGANAFAVVPAGGAMPAMAALEDTTMILIQNEGQSYQPLNGEHHQRPAPVILPDAYAVEPFTPVIDGVPLHGFERRVLWIDPATGADTRLLRIPAGFSGAGANWHPVQEEIFCLAGDIQPDATRPMRAGSYLWNPARSIHGFDERTQGGCVLLEWHDGQWDLVRV
;
A
#
# COMPACT_ATOMS: atom_id res chain seq x y z
N MET A 1 -12.74 30.83 1.40
CA MET A 1 -11.56 30.43 0.62
C MET A 1 -12.02 29.33 -0.31
N ASN A 2 -11.91 29.49 -1.61
CA ASN A 2 -12.29 28.44 -2.56
C ASN A 2 -11.34 27.25 -2.42
N ALA A 3 -11.88 26.02 -2.49
CA ALA A 3 -11.09 24.79 -2.38
C ALA A 3 -9.93 24.67 -3.38
N GLN A 4 -9.91 25.50 -4.42
CA GLN A 4 -8.87 25.55 -5.46
C GLN A 4 -7.62 26.35 -5.05
N ASP A 5 -7.67 27.15 -3.99
CA ASP A 5 -6.59 28.10 -3.65
C ASP A 5 -5.31 27.44 -3.07
N ASN A 6 -5.28 26.11 -2.88
CA ASN A 6 -4.15 25.34 -2.32
C ASN A 6 -3.76 24.11 -3.13
N LEU A 7 -4.06 24.07 -4.42
CA LEU A 7 -3.62 22.99 -5.29
C LEU A 7 -2.15 23.20 -5.68
N ALA A 8 -1.36 22.13 -5.66
CA ALA A 8 0.02 22.10 -6.11
C ALA A 8 0.15 21.31 -7.40
N TYR A 9 0.85 21.87 -8.38
CA TYR A 9 1.11 21.19 -9.64
C TYR A 9 2.41 20.40 -9.55
N ASP A 10 2.38 19.18 -10.07
CA ASP A 10 3.55 18.36 -10.38
C ASP A 10 4.57 18.16 -9.26
N ILE A 11 4.08 17.87 -8.05
CA ILE A 11 4.92 17.53 -6.90
C ILE A 11 4.94 16.03 -6.58
N SER A 12 4.35 15.20 -7.45
CA SER A 12 4.34 13.76 -7.32
C SER A 12 5.74 13.16 -7.46
N VAL A 13 6.02 12.11 -6.69
CA VAL A 13 7.30 11.40 -6.72
C VAL A 13 7.09 10.02 -7.30
N CYS A 14 7.78 9.71 -8.40
CA CYS A 14 7.77 8.40 -9.04
C CYS A 14 9.18 7.80 -9.04
N THR A 15 9.30 6.54 -8.61
CA THR A 15 10.56 5.81 -8.63
C THR A 15 10.32 4.32 -8.89
N HIS A 16 11.33 3.62 -9.41
CA HIS A 16 11.30 2.16 -9.48
C HIS A 16 12.00 1.58 -8.25
N SER A 17 11.44 0.55 -7.66
CA SER A 17 11.97 -0.06 -6.43
C SER A 17 13.43 -0.53 -6.53
N ASP A 18 13.87 -0.96 -7.74
CA ASP A 18 15.26 -1.37 -7.96
C ASP A 18 16.26 -0.20 -7.86
N ALA A 19 15.80 1.03 -8.04
CA ALA A 19 16.63 2.23 -7.87
C ALA A 19 16.80 2.63 -6.40
N ILE A 20 16.03 2.02 -5.49
CA ILE A 20 16.10 2.30 -4.06
C ILE A 20 17.09 1.32 -3.43
N ALA A 21 18.11 1.85 -2.76
CA ALA A 21 19.08 1.03 -2.07
C ALA A 21 18.42 0.20 -0.96
N VAL A 22 18.89 -1.05 -0.79
CA VAL A 22 18.50 -1.86 0.36
C VAL A 22 19.27 -1.38 1.57
N GLU A 23 18.58 -1.12 2.66
CA GLU A 23 19.16 -0.88 3.98
C GLU A 23 18.81 -2.03 4.92
N GLU A 24 19.63 -2.26 5.93
CA GLU A 24 19.30 -3.16 7.02
C GLU A 24 18.50 -2.40 8.06
N ALA A 25 17.34 -2.92 8.46
CA ALA A 25 16.45 -2.29 9.42
C ALA A 25 15.95 -3.29 10.46
N THR A 26 15.80 -2.84 11.70
CA THR A 26 15.12 -3.61 12.74
C THR A 26 13.70 -3.06 12.88
N ILE A 27 12.72 -3.79 12.36
CA ILE A 27 11.31 -3.37 12.35
C ILE A 27 10.53 -4.10 13.44
N TRP A 28 10.63 -5.43 13.47
CA TRP A 28 9.89 -6.29 14.40
C TRP A 28 10.84 -7.19 15.19
N GLY A 29 11.15 -6.84 16.41
CA GLY A 29 12.00 -7.66 17.26
C GLY A 29 13.50 -7.40 17.06
N SER A 30 14.35 -8.42 17.22
CA SER A 30 15.80 -8.29 17.27
C SER A 30 16.52 -8.65 15.98
N GLN A 31 15.85 -9.35 15.07
CA GLN A 31 16.47 -9.76 13.81
C GLN A 31 16.29 -8.67 12.75
N PRO A 32 17.37 -8.28 12.05
CA PRO A 32 17.28 -7.31 10.99
C PRO A 32 16.56 -7.89 9.76
N VAL A 33 16.02 -6.99 8.95
CA VAL A 33 15.37 -7.25 7.67
C VAL A 33 16.00 -6.39 6.59
N GLY A 34 15.93 -6.84 5.34
CA GLY A 34 16.22 -5.97 4.21
C GLY A 34 15.05 -5.03 3.96
N LEU A 35 15.33 -3.72 3.84
CA LEU A 35 14.33 -2.71 3.61
C LEU A 35 14.68 -1.84 2.40
N ARG A 36 13.75 -1.67 1.48
CA ARG A 36 13.75 -0.56 0.50
C ARG A 36 12.67 0.42 0.92
N PRO A 37 13.02 1.58 1.52
CA PRO A 37 12.02 2.55 1.95
C PRO A 37 11.40 3.21 0.71
N LEU A 38 10.11 2.98 0.47
CA LEU A 38 9.35 3.66 -0.57
C LEU A 38 9.07 5.10 -0.15
N ARG A 39 8.66 5.28 1.10
CA ARG A 39 8.41 6.59 1.67
C ARG A 39 8.74 6.64 3.17
N ARG A 40 9.28 7.78 3.57
CA ARG A 40 9.45 8.16 4.98
C ARG A 40 8.60 9.40 5.29
N LEU A 41 8.14 9.50 6.54
CA LEU A 41 7.50 10.69 7.07
C LEU A 41 8.52 11.81 7.35
N ALA A 42 8.05 13.00 7.67
CA ALA A 42 8.92 14.15 7.93
C ALA A 42 9.88 13.95 9.12
N ASP A 43 9.50 13.11 10.08
CA ASP A 43 10.34 12.74 11.22
C ASP A 43 11.35 11.62 10.90
N GLY A 44 11.38 11.14 9.65
CA GLY A 44 12.24 10.05 9.19
C GLY A 44 11.69 8.65 9.42
N SER A 45 10.58 8.49 10.12
CA SER A 45 9.94 7.18 10.32
C SER A 45 9.44 6.59 9.01
N LEU A 46 9.41 5.25 8.93
CA LEU A 46 8.95 4.54 7.74
C LEU A 46 7.45 4.66 7.59
N ARG A 47 6.98 5.12 6.45
CA ARG A 47 5.58 5.12 6.05
C ARG A 47 5.23 3.89 5.21
N SER A 48 6.03 3.62 4.20
CA SER A 48 5.88 2.45 3.34
C SER A 48 7.24 1.97 2.84
N GLY A 49 7.35 0.67 2.58
CA GLY A 49 8.60 0.07 2.11
C GLY A 49 8.42 -1.36 1.65
N ILE A 50 9.38 -1.84 0.86
CA ILE A 50 9.50 -3.24 0.51
C ILE A 50 10.43 -3.88 1.53
N VAL A 51 9.91 -4.89 2.22
CA VAL A 51 10.63 -5.66 3.24
C VAL A 51 10.97 -7.03 2.68
N THR A 52 12.22 -7.44 2.85
CA THR A 52 12.70 -8.79 2.52
C THR A 52 13.11 -9.52 3.80
N LEU A 53 12.56 -10.71 3.97
CA LEU A 53 12.81 -11.60 5.09
C LEU A 53 13.48 -12.85 4.56
N PRO A 54 14.71 -13.19 4.98
CA PRO A 54 15.33 -14.45 4.58
C PRO A 54 14.57 -15.64 5.21
N GLU A 55 14.62 -16.79 4.57
CA GLU A 55 14.11 -18.04 5.14
C GLU A 55 14.65 -18.24 6.56
N GLY A 56 13.78 -18.63 7.50
CA GLY A 56 14.10 -18.81 8.91
C GLY A 56 14.11 -17.51 9.74
N TRP A 57 13.91 -16.34 9.16
CA TRP A 57 13.72 -15.10 9.92
C TRP A 57 12.49 -15.21 10.84
N SER A 58 12.57 -14.62 12.03
CA SER A 58 11.46 -14.57 12.99
C SER A 58 11.40 -13.22 13.71
N SER A 59 10.19 -12.71 13.91
CA SER A 59 9.94 -11.52 14.74
C SER A 59 10.11 -11.77 16.24
N GLY A 60 10.18 -13.04 16.66
CA GLY A 60 10.14 -13.42 18.06
C GLY A 60 8.72 -13.37 18.65
N ALA A 61 8.58 -12.75 19.83
CA ALA A 61 7.29 -12.66 20.52
C ALA A 61 6.29 -11.74 19.80
N PRO A 62 4.98 -11.94 20.04
CA PRO A 62 3.96 -11.01 19.56
C PRO A 62 4.17 -9.58 20.07
N LEU A 63 3.78 -8.60 19.25
CA LEU A 63 3.92 -7.18 19.54
C LEU A 63 2.54 -6.50 19.55
N SER A 64 2.47 -5.32 20.13
CA SER A 64 1.35 -4.39 19.95
C SER A 64 1.79 -3.31 18.97
N ALA A 65 1.01 -3.08 17.92
CA ALA A 65 1.23 -1.99 16.99
C ALA A 65 0.38 -0.78 17.41
N ALA A 66 0.99 0.38 17.61
CA ALA A 66 0.26 1.60 17.96
C ALA A 66 -0.56 2.14 16.79
N THR A 67 -0.12 1.88 15.57
CA THR A 67 -0.75 2.33 14.31
C THR A 67 -1.14 1.15 13.44
N HIS A 68 -2.00 1.37 12.46
CA HIS A 68 -2.34 0.34 11.48
C HIS A 68 -1.10 -0.14 10.74
N GLN A 69 -0.96 -1.47 10.65
CA GLN A 69 0.10 -2.15 9.91
C GLN A 69 -0.52 -3.00 8.83
N GLN A 70 -0.10 -2.82 7.58
CA GLN A 70 -0.62 -3.58 6.46
C GLN A 70 0.53 -4.29 5.75
N PHE A 71 0.26 -5.50 5.30
CA PHE A 71 1.23 -6.41 4.69
C PHE A 71 0.67 -6.95 3.38
N ALA A 72 1.26 -6.60 2.25
CA ALA A 72 0.94 -7.19 0.96
C ALA A 72 2.10 -8.09 0.53
N VAL A 73 1.90 -9.40 0.55
CA VAL A 73 2.95 -10.38 0.22
C VAL A 73 3.12 -10.45 -1.29
N LEU A 74 4.32 -10.13 -1.77
CA LEU A 74 4.67 -10.17 -3.20
C LEU A 74 5.19 -11.55 -3.60
N SER A 75 5.98 -12.19 -2.74
CA SER A 75 6.55 -13.53 -2.98
C SER A 75 6.94 -14.21 -1.69
N GLY A 76 7.14 -15.53 -1.74
CA GLY A 76 7.53 -16.36 -0.60
C GLY A 76 6.34 -16.75 0.27
N ARG A 77 6.62 -17.19 1.51
CA ARG A 77 5.64 -17.66 2.48
C ARG A 77 5.98 -17.21 3.89
N LEU A 78 5.05 -16.51 4.51
CA LEU A 78 5.17 -15.96 5.87
C LEU A 78 4.19 -16.66 6.80
N GLN A 79 4.68 -17.30 7.87
CA GLN A 79 3.84 -17.65 9.00
C GLN A 79 3.46 -16.36 9.73
N PHE A 80 2.17 -16.14 9.96
CA PHE A 80 1.60 -14.96 10.60
C PHE A 80 0.61 -15.43 11.69
N GLY A 81 1.11 -15.67 12.90
CA GLY A 81 0.38 -16.38 13.93
C GLY A 81 0.05 -17.80 13.48
N GLU A 82 -1.23 -18.14 13.45
CA GLU A 82 -1.72 -19.44 12.97
C GLU A 82 -1.92 -19.51 11.45
N ALA A 83 -1.94 -18.36 10.78
CA ALA A 83 -2.13 -18.30 9.33
C ALA A 83 -0.80 -18.37 8.58
N THR A 84 -0.86 -18.85 7.33
CA THR A 84 0.24 -18.76 6.38
C THR A 84 -0.16 -17.81 5.26
N LEU A 85 0.62 -16.77 5.07
CA LEU A 85 0.46 -15.78 3.99
C LEU A 85 1.41 -16.14 2.85
N GLY A 86 0.86 -16.46 1.69
CA GLY A 86 1.61 -16.67 0.45
C GLY A 86 1.57 -15.44 -0.44
N ALA A 87 2.12 -15.57 -1.66
CA ALA A 87 2.01 -14.52 -2.66
C ALA A 87 0.54 -14.11 -2.89
N ASN A 88 0.31 -12.81 -3.06
CA ASN A 88 -1.01 -12.15 -3.15
C ASN A 88 -1.80 -12.08 -1.84
N ALA A 89 -1.32 -12.65 -0.74
CA ALA A 89 -1.99 -12.46 0.55
C ALA A 89 -1.87 -11.00 1.03
N PHE A 90 -2.92 -10.54 1.71
CA PHE A 90 -2.95 -9.23 2.33
C PHE A 90 -3.41 -9.36 3.78
N ALA A 91 -2.75 -8.68 4.69
CA ALA A 91 -3.13 -8.67 6.10
C ALA A 91 -3.09 -7.26 6.68
N VAL A 92 -3.96 -6.99 7.64
CA VAL A 92 -3.98 -5.73 8.40
C VAL A 92 -3.99 -6.04 9.88
N VAL A 93 -3.10 -5.43 10.62
CA VAL A 93 -3.17 -5.33 12.08
C VAL A 93 -3.70 -3.94 12.41
N PRO A 94 -4.93 -3.80 12.92
CA PRO A 94 -5.47 -2.51 13.30
C PRO A 94 -4.65 -1.83 14.41
N ALA A 95 -4.75 -0.51 14.51
CA ALA A 95 -4.12 0.27 15.59
C ALA A 95 -4.54 -0.28 16.97
N GLY A 96 -3.59 -0.45 17.87
CA GLY A 96 -3.79 -1.09 19.17
C GLY A 96 -3.95 -2.61 19.11
N GLY A 97 -3.96 -3.19 17.93
CA GLY A 97 -4.10 -4.63 17.70
C GLY A 97 -2.88 -5.43 18.17
N ALA A 98 -3.09 -6.73 18.35
CA ALA A 98 -2.03 -7.69 18.59
C ALA A 98 -1.45 -8.14 17.25
N MET A 99 -0.22 -7.76 16.95
CA MET A 99 0.53 -8.31 15.84
C MET A 99 1.07 -9.69 16.26
N PRO A 100 0.70 -10.76 15.58
CA PRO A 100 1.16 -12.08 15.95
C PRO A 100 2.66 -12.25 15.71
N ALA A 101 3.26 -13.30 16.28
CA ALA A 101 4.59 -13.70 15.89
C ALA A 101 4.63 -14.06 14.40
N MET A 102 5.70 -13.65 13.75
CA MET A 102 5.92 -13.92 12.32
C MET A 102 7.18 -14.74 12.11
N ALA A 103 7.16 -15.60 11.09
CA ALA A 103 8.35 -16.34 10.66
C ALA A 103 8.32 -16.52 9.14
N ALA A 104 9.43 -16.25 8.47
CA ALA A 104 9.59 -16.52 7.06
C ALA A 104 9.85 -18.01 6.83
N LEU A 105 8.92 -18.69 6.17
CA LEU A 105 9.04 -20.11 5.81
C LEU A 105 9.85 -20.32 4.53
N GLU A 106 9.99 -19.27 3.75
CA GLU A 106 10.78 -19.13 2.52
C GLU A 106 11.28 -17.69 2.46
N ASP A 107 12.24 -17.40 1.61
CA ASP A 107 12.61 -16.01 1.30
C ASP A 107 11.35 -15.24 0.90
N THR A 108 10.97 -14.28 1.71
CA THR A 108 9.69 -13.57 1.58
C THR A 108 9.90 -12.10 1.29
N THR A 109 9.19 -11.59 0.30
CA THR A 109 9.15 -10.15 -0.03
C THR A 109 7.72 -9.65 0.12
N MET A 110 7.56 -8.51 0.78
CA MET A 110 6.24 -7.89 0.99
C MET A 110 6.34 -6.37 1.01
N ILE A 111 5.22 -5.71 0.72
CA ILE A 111 5.05 -4.28 0.97
C ILE A 111 4.51 -4.12 2.39
N LEU A 112 5.20 -3.31 3.19
CA LEU A 112 4.75 -2.84 4.48
C LEU A 112 4.19 -1.42 4.33
N ILE A 113 2.97 -1.20 4.84
CA ILE A 113 2.30 0.10 4.85
C ILE A 113 1.94 0.44 6.29
N GLN A 114 2.32 1.64 6.74
CA GLN A 114 2.05 2.16 8.08
C GLN A 114 1.42 3.55 7.96
N ASN A 115 0.33 3.81 8.68
CA ASN A 115 -0.33 5.11 8.55
C ASN A 115 0.44 6.26 9.22
N GLU A 116 1.04 5.97 10.36
CA GLU A 116 1.80 6.94 11.15
C GLU A 116 3.03 6.21 11.70
N GLY A 117 4.17 6.57 11.42
CA GLY A 117 5.42 6.05 11.95
C GLY A 117 5.43 4.70 12.70
N GLN A 118 6.57 4.22 12.95
CA GLN A 118 6.77 2.90 13.54
C GLN A 118 6.70 2.99 15.08
N SER A 119 5.76 2.28 15.69
CA SER A 119 5.72 2.14 17.15
C SER A 119 5.23 0.75 17.52
N TYR A 120 6.15 -0.09 18.00
CA TYR A 120 5.87 -1.42 18.51
C TYR A 120 6.24 -1.51 19.98
N GLN A 121 5.42 -2.21 20.75
CA GLN A 121 5.68 -2.50 22.15
C GLN A 121 5.50 -4.00 22.41
N PRO A 122 6.25 -4.59 23.37
CA PRO A 122 5.97 -5.94 23.80
C PRO A 122 4.51 -6.09 24.21
N LEU A 123 3.92 -7.17 23.79
CA LEU A 123 2.53 -7.46 24.11
C LEU A 123 2.44 -7.96 25.57
N ASN A 124 2.09 -7.06 26.48
CA ASN A 124 1.93 -7.35 27.90
C ASN A 124 0.43 -7.49 28.21
N GLY A 125 0.00 -8.64 28.78
CA GLY A 125 -1.34 -8.85 29.32
C GLY A 125 -2.36 -9.43 28.35
N GLU A 126 -3.65 -9.20 28.62
CA GLU A 126 -4.77 -9.90 27.98
C GLU A 126 -4.90 -9.56 26.48
N HIS A 127 -4.67 -10.57 25.64
CA HIS A 127 -4.76 -10.48 24.19
C HIS A 127 -6.21 -10.38 23.67
N HIS A 128 -7.18 -10.87 24.46
CA HIS A 128 -8.55 -11.11 24.03
C HIS A 128 -9.41 -9.85 23.84
N GLN A 129 -8.94 -8.70 24.27
CA GLN A 129 -9.66 -7.43 24.14
C GLN A 129 -9.12 -6.53 23.01
N ARG A 130 -8.09 -6.98 22.28
CA ARG A 130 -7.46 -6.19 21.22
C ARG A 130 -8.09 -6.49 19.86
N PRO A 131 -8.12 -5.52 18.94
CA PRO A 131 -8.55 -5.79 17.58
C PRO A 131 -7.72 -6.93 16.96
N ALA A 132 -8.42 -7.91 16.38
CA ALA A 132 -7.77 -9.02 15.69
C ALA A 132 -7.27 -8.58 14.30
N PRO A 133 -6.21 -9.19 13.79
CA PRO A 133 -5.79 -8.98 12.40
C PRO A 133 -6.89 -9.39 11.41
N VAL A 134 -7.01 -8.63 10.33
CA VAL A 134 -7.80 -9.00 9.14
C VAL A 134 -6.85 -9.67 8.16
N ILE A 135 -7.19 -10.86 7.68
CA ILE A 135 -6.35 -11.63 6.77
C ILE A 135 -7.15 -12.00 5.52
N LEU A 136 -6.63 -11.64 4.38
CA LEU A 136 -7.10 -12.06 3.06
C LEU A 136 -6.04 -13.00 2.48
N PRO A 137 -6.29 -14.31 2.42
CA PRO A 137 -5.32 -15.27 1.88
C PRO A 137 -4.95 -15.01 0.42
N ASP A 138 -5.86 -14.41 -0.33
CA ASP A 138 -5.67 -13.96 -1.71
C ASP A 138 -6.44 -12.65 -1.92
N ALA A 139 -5.74 -11.55 -2.12
CA ALA A 139 -6.32 -10.23 -2.38
C ALA A 139 -7.13 -10.20 -3.69
N TYR A 140 -6.81 -11.05 -4.65
CA TYR A 140 -7.55 -11.15 -5.91
C TYR A 140 -8.88 -11.92 -5.78
N ALA A 141 -9.08 -12.67 -4.70
CA ALA A 141 -10.36 -13.33 -4.41
C ALA A 141 -11.43 -12.37 -3.86
N VAL A 142 -11.06 -11.15 -3.47
CA VAL A 142 -12.02 -10.11 -3.09
C VAL A 142 -12.86 -9.75 -4.30
N GLU A 143 -14.19 -9.72 -4.15
CA GLU A 143 -15.13 -9.42 -5.25
C GLU A 143 -14.84 -8.04 -5.85
N PRO A 144 -14.59 -7.94 -7.16
CA PRO A 144 -14.35 -6.67 -7.82
C PRO A 144 -15.65 -5.92 -8.08
N PHE A 145 -15.54 -4.60 -8.18
CA PHE A 145 -16.59 -3.77 -8.73
C PHE A 145 -16.03 -2.80 -9.78
N THR A 146 -16.89 -2.38 -10.71
CA THR A 146 -16.52 -1.34 -11.67
C THR A 146 -16.62 0.03 -11.01
N PRO A 147 -15.51 0.80 -10.91
CA PRO A 147 -15.57 2.14 -10.34
C PRO A 147 -16.45 3.05 -11.19
N VAL A 148 -17.14 3.98 -10.52
CA VAL A 148 -17.97 5.00 -11.15
C VAL A 148 -17.40 6.36 -10.79
N ILE A 149 -17.11 7.20 -11.77
CA ILE A 149 -16.59 8.56 -11.59
C ILE A 149 -17.53 9.53 -12.29
N ASP A 150 -18.02 10.53 -11.56
CA ASP A 150 -19.01 11.51 -12.06
C ASP A 150 -20.28 10.84 -12.65
N GLY A 151 -20.70 9.72 -12.07
CA GLY A 151 -21.85 8.94 -12.54
C GLY A 151 -21.57 8.07 -13.77
N VAL A 152 -20.32 8.03 -14.28
CA VAL A 152 -19.93 7.23 -15.44
C VAL A 152 -19.15 6.00 -15.01
N PRO A 153 -19.62 4.77 -15.32
CA PRO A 153 -18.87 3.55 -15.04
C PRO A 153 -17.60 3.47 -15.90
N LEU A 154 -16.47 3.15 -15.27
CA LEU A 154 -15.21 2.89 -15.97
C LEU A 154 -15.19 1.44 -16.46
N HIS A 155 -15.74 1.20 -17.63
CA HIS A 155 -15.84 -0.15 -18.20
C HIS A 155 -14.47 -0.81 -18.38
N GLY A 156 -14.34 -2.06 -17.94
CA GLY A 156 -13.10 -2.84 -17.97
C GLY A 156 -12.18 -2.61 -16.79
N PHE A 157 -12.44 -1.59 -15.97
CA PHE A 157 -11.75 -1.42 -14.68
C PHE A 157 -12.35 -2.36 -13.64
N GLU A 158 -11.49 -2.88 -12.78
CA GLU A 158 -11.90 -3.67 -11.61
C GLU A 158 -11.23 -3.08 -10.38
N ARG A 159 -12.02 -2.72 -9.38
CA ARG A 159 -11.54 -2.27 -8.08
C ARG A 159 -11.91 -3.28 -7.01
N ARG A 160 -10.94 -3.66 -6.17
CA ARG A 160 -11.12 -4.52 -5.00
C ARG A 160 -10.67 -3.77 -3.77
N VAL A 161 -11.58 -3.52 -2.84
CA VAL A 161 -11.24 -2.89 -1.56
C VAL A 161 -10.76 -3.97 -0.60
N LEU A 162 -9.49 -3.92 -0.23
CA LEU A 162 -8.87 -4.89 0.66
C LEU A 162 -9.10 -4.53 2.13
N TRP A 163 -9.11 -3.23 2.42
CA TRP A 163 -9.34 -2.73 3.77
C TRP A 163 -9.79 -1.25 3.74
N ILE A 164 -10.63 -0.89 4.71
CA ILE A 164 -11.02 0.51 5.00
C ILE A 164 -10.95 0.71 6.50
N ASP A 165 -10.32 1.79 6.93
CA ASP A 165 -10.41 2.27 8.30
C ASP A 165 -11.74 3.02 8.48
N PRO A 166 -12.66 2.52 9.30
CA PRO A 166 -13.96 3.17 9.48
C PRO A 166 -13.88 4.53 10.19
N ALA A 167 -12.77 4.83 10.87
CA ALA A 167 -12.61 6.08 11.61
C ALA A 167 -12.15 7.23 10.72
N THR A 168 -11.28 6.95 9.74
CA THR A 168 -10.65 7.97 8.90
C THR A 168 -11.09 7.90 7.43
N GLY A 169 -11.61 6.75 7.00
CA GLY A 169 -11.86 6.46 5.60
C GLY A 169 -10.58 6.12 4.81
N ALA A 170 -9.43 6.01 5.48
CA ALA A 170 -8.20 5.50 4.86
C ALA A 170 -8.44 4.10 4.31
N ASP A 171 -7.94 3.81 3.12
CA ASP A 171 -8.20 2.53 2.47
C ASP A 171 -6.98 1.98 1.75
N THR A 172 -7.05 0.68 1.46
CA THR A 172 -6.12 -0.01 0.57
C THR A 172 -6.91 -0.86 -0.39
N ARG A 173 -6.53 -0.80 -1.67
CA ARG A 173 -7.27 -1.46 -2.75
C ARG A 173 -6.35 -1.98 -3.85
N LEU A 174 -6.86 -2.96 -4.61
CA LEU A 174 -6.33 -3.29 -5.92
C LEU A 174 -7.15 -2.57 -6.99
N LEU A 175 -6.47 -1.95 -7.94
CA LEU A 175 -7.07 -1.40 -9.16
C LEU A 175 -6.47 -2.11 -10.36
N ARG A 176 -7.33 -2.74 -11.17
CA ARG A 176 -6.96 -3.24 -12.49
C ARG A 176 -7.43 -2.25 -13.54
N ILE A 177 -6.50 -1.82 -14.38
CA ILE A 177 -6.75 -0.94 -15.52
C ILE A 177 -6.65 -1.79 -16.81
N PRO A 178 -7.64 -1.73 -17.71
CA PRO A 178 -7.66 -2.55 -18.92
C PRO A 178 -6.57 -2.11 -19.92
N ALA A 179 -6.13 -3.05 -20.75
CA ALA A 179 -5.22 -2.75 -21.85
C ALA A 179 -5.85 -1.74 -22.83
N GLY A 180 -5.01 -0.83 -23.33
CA GLY A 180 -5.42 0.23 -24.27
C GLY A 180 -6.16 1.39 -23.61
N PHE A 181 -6.19 1.48 -22.29
CA PHE A 181 -6.79 2.63 -21.61
C PHE A 181 -6.02 3.91 -21.93
N SER A 182 -6.78 4.98 -22.20
CA SER A 182 -6.29 6.35 -22.37
C SER A 182 -7.28 7.29 -21.70
N GLY A 183 -6.86 7.89 -20.61
CA GLY A 183 -7.56 8.96 -19.92
C GLY A 183 -7.38 10.30 -20.60
N ALA A 184 -8.07 11.31 -20.11
CA ALA A 184 -7.95 12.70 -20.56
C ALA A 184 -8.04 13.65 -19.36
N GLY A 185 -7.23 14.71 -19.40
CA GLY A 185 -7.20 15.73 -18.37
C GLY A 185 -6.36 15.32 -17.16
N ALA A 186 -6.56 16.05 -16.08
CA ALA A 186 -5.88 15.84 -14.81
C ALA A 186 -6.87 15.78 -13.66
N ASN A 187 -6.43 15.29 -12.52
CA ASN A 187 -7.23 15.19 -11.32
C ASN A 187 -6.39 15.48 -10.06
N TRP A 188 -7.05 15.56 -8.94
CA TRP A 188 -6.43 15.61 -7.61
C TRP A 188 -7.31 14.90 -6.59
N HIS A 189 -6.73 14.53 -5.45
CA HIS A 189 -7.41 13.89 -4.33
C HIS A 189 -7.30 14.74 -3.06
N PRO A 190 -8.33 14.76 -2.19
CA PRO A 190 -8.28 15.49 -0.92
C PRO A 190 -7.23 14.93 0.05
N VAL A 191 -6.84 13.68 -0.14
CA VAL A 191 -5.90 12.91 0.66
C VAL A 191 -4.68 12.54 -0.18
N GLN A 192 -3.59 12.14 0.46
CA GLN A 192 -2.45 11.58 -0.25
C GLN A 192 -2.77 10.18 -0.77
N GLU A 193 -2.13 9.85 -1.87
CA GLU A 193 -2.23 8.57 -2.54
C GLU A 193 -0.84 7.98 -2.75
N GLU A 194 -0.68 6.73 -2.43
CA GLU A 194 0.50 5.95 -2.76
C GLU A 194 0.09 4.77 -3.63
N ILE A 195 0.85 4.50 -4.68
CA ILE A 195 0.56 3.48 -5.68
C ILE A 195 1.81 2.63 -5.89
N PHE A 196 1.64 1.31 -5.89
CA PHE A 196 2.67 0.37 -6.33
C PHE A 196 2.16 -0.44 -7.50
N CYS A 197 2.90 -0.43 -8.62
CA CYS A 197 2.56 -1.22 -9.79
C CYS A 197 2.96 -2.69 -9.57
N LEU A 198 1.96 -3.56 -9.39
CA LEU A 198 2.17 -5.00 -9.18
C LEU A 198 2.45 -5.74 -10.49
N ALA A 199 1.80 -5.32 -11.59
CA ALA A 199 1.92 -5.96 -12.89
C ALA A 199 1.59 -4.98 -14.02
N GLY A 200 2.14 -5.24 -15.20
CA GLY A 200 1.88 -4.46 -16.41
C GLY A 200 2.64 -3.13 -16.45
N ASP A 201 2.06 -2.16 -17.12
CA ASP A 201 2.62 -0.83 -17.34
C ASP A 201 1.53 0.24 -17.21
N ILE A 202 1.90 1.41 -16.74
CA ILE A 202 1.05 2.61 -16.78
C ILE A 202 1.91 3.85 -16.90
N GLN A 203 1.44 4.83 -17.62
CA GLN A 203 2.05 6.13 -17.74
C GLN A 203 1.09 7.18 -17.16
N PRO A 204 1.27 7.56 -15.87
CA PRO A 204 0.42 8.56 -15.21
C PRO A 204 0.48 9.92 -15.90
N ASP A 205 1.60 10.23 -16.54
CA ASP A 205 1.84 11.38 -17.41
C ASP A 205 3.01 11.10 -18.37
N ALA A 206 3.32 12.05 -19.23
CA ALA A 206 4.37 11.88 -20.27
C ALA A 206 5.78 11.65 -19.72
N THR A 207 6.04 11.98 -18.46
CA THR A 207 7.38 11.99 -17.87
C THR A 207 7.63 10.86 -16.87
N ARG A 208 6.58 10.15 -16.43
CA ARG A 208 6.63 9.16 -15.35
C ARG A 208 6.12 7.78 -15.79
N PRO A 209 6.82 7.07 -16.69
CA PRO A 209 6.44 5.71 -17.03
C PRO A 209 6.62 4.79 -15.83
N MET A 210 5.57 4.05 -15.49
CA MET A 210 5.58 3.01 -14.46
C MET A 210 5.48 1.63 -15.08
N ARG A 211 6.12 0.66 -14.47
CA ARG A 211 6.03 -0.76 -14.77
C ARG A 211 5.98 -1.54 -13.47
N ALA A 212 5.79 -2.84 -13.53
CA ALA A 212 5.87 -3.69 -12.33
C ALA A 212 7.11 -3.36 -11.48
N GLY A 213 6.92 -3.10 -10.19
CA GLY A 213 7.94 -2.63 -9.27
C GLY A 213 8.08 -1.11 -9.16
N SER A 214 7.35 -0.32 -9.94
CA SER A 214 7.35 1.14 -9.80
C SER A 214 6.43 1.59 -8.66
N TYR A 215 6.85 2.63 -7.98
CA TYR A 215 6.13 3.31 -6.90
C TYR A 215 5.86 4.77 -7.27
N LEU A 216 4.66 5.26 -6.97
CA LEU A 216 4.23 6.64 -7.14
C LEU A 216 3.60 7.15 -5.85
N TRP A 217 3.97 8.36 -5.45
CA TRP A 217 3.32 9.09 -4.38
C TRP A 217 2.76 10.41 -4.91
N ASN A 218 1.49 10.61 -4.71
CA ASN A 218 0.77 11.85 -4.97
C ASN A 218 0.43 12.51 -3.62
N PRO A 219 1.05 13.64 -3.27
CA PRO A 219 0.66 14.40 -2.08
C PRO A 219 -0.81 14.81 -2.14
N ALA A 220 -1.45 14.97 -0.97
CA ALA A 220 -2.82 15.50 -0.89
C ALA A 220 -2.92 16.81 -1.68
N ARG A 221 -3.97 16.95 -2.49
CA ARG A 221 -4.28 18.13 -3.31
C ARG A 221 -3.24 18.44 -4.41
N SER A 222 -2.34 17.50 -4.74
CA SER A 222 -1.48 17.62 -5.91
C SER A 222 -2.27 17.31 -7.18
N ILE A 223 -2.07 18.10 -8.23
CA ILE A 223 -2.66 17.85 -9.55
C ILE A 223 -1.75 16.87 -10.29
N HIS A 224 -2.32 15.76 -10.74
CA HIS A 224 -1.60 14.67 -11.42
C HIS A 224 -2.51 13.93 -12.40
N GLY A 225 -2.00 12.84 -13.00
CA GLY A 225 -2.77 12.00 -13.92
C GLY A 225 -3.01 12.64 -15.28
N PHE A 226 -2.07 13.48 -15.75
CA PHE A 226 -2.19 14.15 -17.05
C PHE A 226 -2.12 13.16 -18.20
N ASP A 227 -3.28 12.90 -18.83
CA ASP A 227 -3.40 11.99 -19.97
C ASP A 227 -2.87 10.57 -19.64
N GLU A 228 -3.27 10.06 -18.48
CA GLU A 228 -2.92 8.74 -18.02
C GLU A 228 -3.25 7.65 -19.04
N ARG A 229 -2.32 6.73 -19.29
CA ARG A 229 -2.50 5.70 -20.32
C ARG A 229 -1.72 4.42 -20.02
N THR A 230 -2.20 3.31 -20.56
CA THR A 230 -1.48 2.04 -20.60
C THR A 230 -1.74 1.30 -21.90
N GLN A 231 -0.73 0.59 -22.41
CA GLN A 231 -0.88 -0.27 -23.58
C GLN A 231 -1.27 -1.69 -23.17
N GLY A 232 -0.55 -2.27 -22.21
CA GLY A 232 -0.73 -3.65 -21.78
C GLY A 232 -1.78 -3.83 -20.68
N GLY A 233 -2.22 -2.75 -20.06
CA GLY A 233 -2.97 -2.78 -18.82
C GLY A 233 -2.06 -2.96 -17.62
N CYS A 234 -2.59 -2.73 -16.42
CA CYS A 234 -1.83 -2.89 -15.19
C CYS A 234 -2.71 -3.34 -14.03
N VAL A 235 -2.03 -3.77 -12.97
CA VAL A 235 -2.60 -3.98 -11.63
C VAL A 235 -1.82 -3.12 -10.65
N LEU A 236 -2.53 -2.28 -9.94
CA LEU A 236 -2.00 -1.36 -8.95
C LEU A 236 -2.47 -1.76 -7.56
N LEU A 237 -1.56 -1.68 -6.58
CA LEU A 237 -1.90 -1.63 -5.18
C LEU A 237 -1.88 -0.15 -4.79
N GLU A 238 -3.02 0.36 -4.35
CA GLU A 238 -3.21 1.77 -3.99
C GLU A 238 -3.57 1.86 -2.51
N TRP A 239 -3.06 2.88 -1.81
CA TRP A 239 -3.47 3.16 -0.44
C TRP A 239 -3.51 4.66 -0.16
N HIS A 240 -4.48 5.05 0.65
CA HIS A 240 -4.82 6.42 0.98
C HIS A 240 -4.84 6.61 2.50
N ASP A 241 -4.55 7.81 2.98
CA ASP A 241 -4.53 8.14 4.42
C ASP A 241 -5.84 8.73 4.94
N GLY A 242 -6.88 8.74 4.14
CA GLY A 242 -8.20 9.24 4.48
C GLY A 242 -9.23 8.90 3.40
N GLN A 243 -10.42 9.46 3.52
CA GLN A 243 -11.47 9.24 2.53
C GLN A 243 -11.03 9.80 1.17
N TRP A 244 -10.84 8.88 0.23
CA TRP A 244 -10.46 9.20 -1.14
C TRP A 244 -11.64 9.71 -1.95
N ASP A 245 -11.38 10.71 -2.77
CA ASP A 245 -12.30 11.21 -3.80
C ASP A 245 -11.47 11.65 -5.00
N LEU A 246 -12.05 11.58 -6.19
CA LEU A 246 -11.41 12.04 -7.43
C LEU A 246 -12.08 13.33 -7.89
N VAL A 247 -11.32 14.40 -7.92
CA VAL A 247 -11.78 15.70 -8.39
C VAL A 247 -11.04 16.05 -9.68
N ARG A 248 -11.80 16.26 -10.76
CA ARG A 248 -11.25 16.66 -12.05
C ARG A 248 -10.88 18.14 -12.07
N VAL A 249 -9.82 18.48 -12.82
CA VAL A 249 -9.35 19.85 -13.04
C VAL A 249 -9.89 20.38 -14.35
#